data_4b4afd1623b4d40a16025adb4e73c0d0
#
_entry.id   4b4afd1623b4d40a16025adb4e73c0d0
#
_cell.length_a   1.000
_cell.length_b   1.000
_cell.length_c   1.000
_cell.angle_alpha   90.00
_cell.angle_beta   90.00
_cell.angle_gamma   90.00
#
_symmetry.space_group_name_H-M   'P 1'
#
loop_
_entity.id
_entity.type
_entity.pdbx_description
1 polymer ?
#
loop_
_entity_poly.entity_id
_entity_poly.type
_entity_poly.pdbx_seq_one_letter_code
_entity_poly.pdbx_strand_id
1 'polypeptide(L)' 'MGSVLAFRELETVDPLLTAEDVAQKLRVSKDWVWDHSSRRLPYLPVIRMSDGALRYRASGIEEFLKERERASYLRRKRR' A
#
# COMPACT_ATOMS: atom_id res chain seq x y z
N MET A 1 22.38 1.83 23.01
CA MET A 1 22.08 2.63 21.82
C MET A 1 21.81 1.83 20.58
N GLY A 2 22.21 0.59 20.59
CA GLY A 2 21.93 -0.25 19.45
C GLY A 2 20.45 -0.37 19.15
N SER A 3 19.65 -0.40 20.19
CA SER A 3 18.21 -0.54 20.00
C SER A 3 17.62 0.68 19.29
N VAL A 4 18.18 1.84 19.55
CA VAL A 4 17.70 3.04 18.88
C VAL A 4 17.97 2.99 17.39
N LEU A 5 19.14 2.52 17.03
CA LEU A 5 19.49 2.40 15.64
C LEU A 5 18.61 1.39 14.93
N ALA A 6 18.42 0.24 15.58
CA ALA A 6 17.57 -0.79 14.98
C ALA A 6 16.15 -0.28 14.77
N PHE A 7 15.67 0.48 15.73
CA PHE A 7 14.34 1.02 15.63
C PHE A 7 14.21 1.98 14.45
N ARG A 8 15.19 2.84 14.26
CA ARG A 8 15.16 3.76 13.14
C ARG A 8 15.24 3.04 11.81
N GLU A 9 16.00 1.98 11.75
CA GLU A 9 16.09 1.20 10.53
C GLU A 9 14.74 0.61 10.16
N LEU A 10 14.03 0.11 11.15
CA LEU A 10 12.71 -0.46 10.89
C LEU A 10 11.77 0.59 10.34
N GLU A 11 11.83 1.78 10.89
CA GLU A 11 10.95 2.84 10.45
C GLU A 11 11.25 3.26 9.02
N THR A 12 12.54 3.38 8.70
CA THR A 12 12.91 3.80 7.36
C THR A 12 12.63 2.73 6.32
N VAL A 13 12.74 1.48 6.73
CA VAL A 13 12.60 0.38 5.79
C VAL A 13 11.16 0.19 5.37
N ASP A 14 10.24 0.33 6.31
CA ASP A 14 8.86 -0.01 5.99
C ASP A 14 7.88 0.83 6.79
N PRO A 15 7.77 2.10 6.47
CA PRO A 15 6.84 2.96 7.20
C PRO A 15 5.39 2.61 6.91
N LEU A 16 4.55 2.97 7.85
CA LEU A 16 3.11 2.82 7.69
C LEU A 16 2.55 4.07 7.03
N LEU A 17 1.64 3.86 6.10
CA LEU A 17 1.02 4.94 5.36
C LEU A 17 -0.46 5.04 5.71
N THR A 18 -0.99 6.23 5.63
CA THR A 18 -2.42 6.44 5.76
C THR A 18 -3.07 6.29 4.39
N ALA A 19 -4.41 6.26 4.38
CA ALA A 19 -5.13 6.22 3.11
C ALA A 19 -4.79 7.42 2.26
N GLU A 20 -4.61 8.57 2.89
CA GLU A 20 -4.22 9.78 2.17
C GLU A 20 -2.86 9.63 1.52
N ASP A 21 -1.92 9.07 2.28
CA ASP A 21 -0.58 8.85 1.74
C ASP A 21 -0.63 7.93 0.53
N VAL A 22 -1.43 6.88 0.62
CA VAL A 22 -1.54 5.93 -0.47
C VAL A 22 -2.19 6.60 -1.68
N ALA A 23 -3.22 7.39 -1.45
CA ALA A 23 -3.89 8.09 -2.54
C ALA A 23 -2.90 8.97 -3.28
N GLN A 24 -2.07 9.70 -2.57
CA GLN A 24 -1.08 10.55 -3.19
C GLN A 24 -0.03 9.73 -3.93
N LYS A 25 0.42 8.67 -3.31
CA LYS A 25 1.46 7.84 -3.91
C LYS A 25 0.96 7.19 -5.19
N LEU A 26 -0.26 6.71 -5.19
CA LEU A 26 -0.83 6.05 -6.36
C LEU A 26 -1.51 7.03 -7.30
N ARG A 27 -1.65 8.28 -6.89
CA ARG A 27 -2.28 9.32 -7.68
C ARG A 27 -3.72 8.97 -8.02
N VAL A 28 -4.43 8.55 -7.01
CA VAL A 28 -5.86 8.24 -7.13
C VAL A 28 -6.58 8.96 -6.01
N SER A 29 -7.91 8.89 -6.03
CA SER A 29 -8.69 9.54 -4.99
C SER A 29 -8.66 8.71 -3.72
N LYS A 30 -8.99 9.35 -2.61
CA LYS A 30 -9.08 8.65 -1.35
C LYS A 30 -10.20 7.62 -1.37
N ASP A 31 -11.28 7.95 -2.08
CA ASP A 31 -12.38 7.00 -2.23
C ASP A 31 -11.92 5.74 -2.94
N TRP A 32 -11.09 5.89 -3.95
CA TRP A 32 -10.53 4.74 -4.64
C TRP A 32 -9.77 3.85 -3.67
N VAL A 33 -8.97 4.47 -2.80
CA VAL A 33 -8.19 3.71 -1.83
C VAL A 33 -9.11 2.96 -0.88
N TRP A 34 -10.14 3.62 -0.37
CA TRP A 34 -11.07 2.97 0.54
C TRP A 34 -11.81 1.84 -0.14
N ASP A 35 -12.27 2.05 -1.35
CA ASP A 35 -12.97 1.01 -2.09
C ASP A 35 -12.11 -0.22 -2.27
N HIS A 36 -10.85 -0.01 -2.62
CA HIS A 36 -9.97 -1.13 -2.89
C HIS A 36 -9.29 -1.67 -1.64
N SER A 37 -9.68 -1.17 -0.49
CA SER A 37 -9.20 -1.73 0.77
C SER A 37 -10.02 -2.92 1.22
N SER A 38 -11.28 -3.03 0.78
CA SER A 38 -12.09 -4.16 1.22
C SER A 38 -13.27 -4.49 0.31
N ARG A 39 -13.60 -3.61 -0.63
CA ARG A 39 -14.83 -3.78 -1.39
C ARG A 39 -14.62 -4.20 -2.82
N ARG A 40 -13.55 -3.76 -3.43
CA ARG A 40 -13.31 -3.99 -4.84
C ARG A 40 -11.96 -4.59 -5.10
N LEU A 41 -11.91 -5.50 -6.03
CA LEU A 41 -10.64 -6.01 -6.52
C LEU A 41 -10.04 -5.01 -7.49
N PRO A 42 -8.75 -4.92 -7.57
CA PRO A 42 -7.76 -5.62 -6.75
C PRO A 42 -7.66 -5.00 -5.38
N TYR A 43 -7.44 -5.83 -4.37
CA TYR A 43 -7.39 -5.35 -3.00
C TYR A 43 -6.03 -4.82 -2.63
N LEU A 44 -6.03 -3.69 -1.96
CA LEU A 44 -4.82 -3.15 -1.37
C LEU A 44 -4.51 -3.90 -0.07
N PRO A 45 -3.22 -4.09 0.24
CA PRO A 45 -2.86 -4.72 1.52
C PRO A 45 -3.10 -3.72 2.64
N VAL A 46 -4.15 -3.92 3.39
CA VAL A 46 -4.56 -2.97 4.42
C VAL A 46 -4.42 -3.60 5.79
N ILE A 47 -3.99 -2.77 6.75
CA ILE A 47 -3.91 -3.15 8.15
C ILE A 47 -4.99 -2.39 8.89
N ARG A 48 -5.87 -3.13 9.55
CA ARG A 48 -6.92 -2.50 10.32
C ARG A 48 -6.42 -2.26 11.74
N MET A 49 -6.29 -1.02 12.06
CA MET A 49 -5.94 -0.67 13.42
C MET A 49 -7.17 -0.89 14.28
N SER A 50 -7.42 -0.23 15.29
CA SER A 50 -8.70 -0.33 15.97
C SER A 50 -9.49 0.92 15.60
N ASP A 51 -10.77 0.89 15.84
CA ASP A 51 -11.63 2.08 15.66
C ASP A 51 -11.72 2.52 14.21
N GLY A 52 -11.60 1.57 13.28
CA GLY A 52 -11.79 1.91 11.88
C GLY A 52 -10.62 2.57 11.21
N ALA A 53 -9.54 2.81 11.91
CA ALA A 53 -8.36 3.40 11.29
C ALA A 53 -7.65 2.38 10.43
N LEU A 54 -7.26 2.79 9.25
CA LEU A 54 -6.57 1.92 8.30
C LEU A 54 -5.16 2.42 8.05
N ARG A 55 -4.25 1.47 7.88
CA ARG A 55 -2.88 1.80 7.55
C ARG A 55 -2.38 0.82 6.50
N TYR A 56 -1.33 1.19 5.81
CA TYR A 56 -0.81 0.40 4.70
C TYR A 56 0.71 0.39 4.81
N ARG A 57 1.32 -0.77 4.68
CA ARG A 57 2.77 -0.83 4.67
C ARG A 57 3.30 -0.32 3.35
N ALA A 58 4.34 0.49 3.40
CA ALA A 58 4.94 0.99 2.17
C ALA A 58 5.38 -0.14 1.27
N SER A 59 5.98 -1.18 1.85
CA SER A 59 6.40 -2.33 1.06
C SER A 59 5.22 -3.04 0.42
N GLY A 60 4.10 -3.11 1.13
CA GLY A 60 2.91 -3.73 0.59
C GLY A 60 2.37 -2.98 -0.62
N ILE A 61 2.41 -1.66 -0.55
CA ILE A 61 1.95 -0.84 -1.68
C ILE A 61 2.87 -1.04 -2.89
N GLU A 62 4.18 -1.15 -2.65
CA GLU A 62 5.11 -1.39 -3.74
C GLU A 62 4.84 -2.73 -4.40
N GLU A 63 4.57 -3.76 -3.60
CA GLU A 63 4.23 -5.07 -4.15
C GLU A 63 2.93 -5.01 -4.95
N PHE A 64 1.97 -4.28 -4.44
CA PHE A 64 0.71 -4.09 -5.15
C PHE A 64 0.96 -3.48 -6.53
N LEU A 65 1.82 -2.46 -6.59
CA LEU A 65 2.13 -1.81 -7.85
C LEU A 65 2.81 -2.77 -8.82
N LYS A 66 3.74 -3.55 -8.32
CA LYS A 66 4.43 -4.51 -9.17
C LYS A 66 3.45 -5.52 -9.76
N GLU A 67 2.50 -5.96 -8.95
CA GLU A 67 1.50 -6.88 -9.44
C GLU A 67 0.61 -6.23 -10.49
N ARG A 68 0.24 -4.98 -10.28
CA ARG A 68 -0.57 -4.28 -11.27
C ARG A 68 0.19 -4.07 -12.56
N GLU A 69 1.48 -3.77 -12.44
CA GLU A 69 2.31 -3.61 -13.62
C GLU A 69 2.39 -4.89 -14.41
N ARG A 70 2.60 -5.98 -13.71
CA ARG A 70 2.69 -7.28 -14.37
C ARG A 70 1.38 -7.64 -15.04
N ALA A 71 0.28 -7.45 -14.35
CA ALA A 71 -1.03 -7.76 -14.90
C ALA A 71 -1.30 -6.91 -16.14
N SER A 72 -0.92 -5.65 -16.09
CA SER A 72 -1.12 -4.76 -17.24
C SER A 72 -0.27 -5.18 -18.43
N TYR A 73 0.96 -5.56 -18.14
CA TYR A 73 1.86 -6.01 -19.20
C TYR A 73 1.33 -7.28 -19.87
N LEU A 74 0.93 -8.25 -19.07
CA LEU A 74 0.44 -9.51 -19.61
C LEU A 74 -0.82 -9.31 -20.42
N ARG A 75 -1.68 -8.42 -19.97
CA ARG A 75 -2.91 -8.13 -20.68
C ARG A 75 -2.61 -7.58 -22.06
N ARG A 76 -1.68 -6.63 -22.14
CA ARG A 76 -1.30 -6.06 -23.43
C ARG A 76 -0.66 -7.09 -24.32
N LYS A 77 0.16 -7.95 -23.74
CA LYS A 77 0.87 -8.94 -24.50
C LYS A 77 -0.06 -9.96 -25.12
N ARG A 78 -1.17 -10.20 -24.48
CA ARG A 78 -2.11 -11.20 -24.97
C ARG A 78 -2.91 -10.71 -26.18
N ARG A 79 -2.88 -9.46 -26.43
CA ARG A 79 -3.55 -8.92 -27.60
C ARG A 79 -2.67 -9.01 -28.83
#